data_ba7d48018b32bf79ab1f652ed7c982d1
#
_entry.id   ba7d48018b32bf79ab1f652ed7c982d1
#
_cell.length_a   1.000
_cell.length_b   1.000
_cell.length_c   1.000
_cell.angle_alpha   90.00
_cell.angle_beta   90.00
_cell.angle_gamma   90.00
#
_symmetry.space_group_name_H-M   'P 1'
#
loop_
_entity.id
_entity.type
_entity.pdbx_description
1 polymer ?
#
loop_
_entity_poly.entity_id
_entity_poly.type
_entity_poly.pdbx_seq_one_letter_code
_entity_poly.pdbx_strand_id
1 'polypeptide(L)'
;MNKTYLFFDIECANCFDGVGKMCSFGYVLTDAEFNVLDSDDVVMNPETEFDWYLFSPKNRCPLAYSKDYFRAQRNFEAYYKPLKKLIEAPDRKVIGFSSANDVGFVISACERYNLPLIQFAAFDIAVIVDNAKGEKKGLADWCAHYNIDTSSLQAHKSEDDAVMTMKLTQAFCKENNTGIEELLEKNKGCRLSVEKYLEHREIKRHNDEVMQKIQELYGKKCRAVLTNRLKGDYTFGFKIKKDIDESLKIATLVFKHGGILKKSLKANGTVIIEDDTPEEYIQQMKKKNLTPLTIPDFYEIVRME
;
A
#
# COMPACT_ATOMS: atom_id res chain seq x y z
N MET A 1 6.11 29.28 16.89
CA MET A 1 4.95 28.52 17.35
C MET A 1 5.46 27.22 17.94
N ASN A 2 4.80 26.66 18.95
CA ASN A 2 5.22 25.36 19.49
C ASN A 2 4.85 24.27 18.47
N LYS A 3 5.81 23.37 18.20
CA LYS A 3 5.55 22.19 17.36
C LYS A 3 4.50 21.29 18.00
N THR A 4 3.61 20.72 17.20
CA THR A 4 2.57 19.79 17.64
C THR A 4 2.60 18.51 16.85
N TYR A 5 2.14 17.42 17.46
CA TYR A 5 2.18 16.07 16.90
C TYR A 5 0.77 15.50 16.89
N LEU A 6 0.27 15.23 15.70
CA LEU A 6 -1.07 14.69 15.45
C LEU A 6 -0.95 13.19 15.19
N PHE A 7 -1.29 12.38 16.15
CA PHE A 7 -1.46 10.95 15.98
C PHE A 7 -2.86 10.69 15.46
N PHE A 8 -3.00 9.85 14.45
CA PHE A 8 -4.30 9.58 13.84
C PHE A 8 -4.42 8.14 13.36
N ASP A 9 -5.67 7.71 13.25
CA ASP A 9 -6.09 6.46 12.63
C ASP A 9 -7.43 6.65 11.92
N ILE A 10 -7.75 5.79 10.94
CA ILE A 10 -8.96 5.91 10.13
C ILE A 10 -9.64 4.57 9.98
N GLU A 11 -10.95 4.54 10.28
CA GLU A 11 -11.77 3.39 9.96
C GLU A 11 -12.59 3.60 8.69
N CYS A 12 -12.78 2.52 7.94
CA CYS A 12 -13.53 2.51 6.68
C CYS A 12 -14.72 1.56 6.72
N ALA A 13 -15.82 1.99 6.13
CA ALA A 13 -17.01 1.15 5.94
C ALA A 13 -16.76 0.01 4.95
N ASN A 14 -15.97 0.26 3.92
CA ASN A 14 -15.51 -0.73 2.93
C ASN A 14 -14.39 -0.14 2.08
N CYS A 15 -13.75 -1.03 1.28
CA CYS A 15 -12.75 -0.68 0.29
C CYS A 15 -13.11 -1.26 -1.09
N PHE A 16 -14.41 -1.31 -1.43
CA PHE A 16 -14.86 -1.82 -2.71
C PHE A 16 -14.29 -0.96 -3.85
N ASP A 17 -13.92 -1.63 -4.95
CA ASP A 17 -13.27 -1.03 -6.10
C ASP A 17 -11.90 -0.36 -5.78
N GLY A 18 -11.28 -0.77 -4.67
CA GLY A 18 -10.01 -0.20 -4.22
C GLY A 18 -10.11 1.23 -3.66
N VAL A 19 -11.33 1.70 -3.41
CA VAL A 19 -11.61 3.04 -2.86
C VAL A 19 -12.13 2.91 -1.44
N GLY A 20 -11.33 3.33 -0.46
CA GLY A 20 -11.74 3.35 0.94
C GLY A 20 -12.85 4.39 1.19
N LYS A 21 -13.92 3.97 1.90
CA LYS A 21 -15.03 4.84 2.33
C LYS A 21 -14.90 5.07 3.81
N MET A 22 -14.22 6.16 4.15
CA MET A 22 -13.95 6.55 5.53
C MET A 22 -15.25 6.72 6.32
N CYS A 23 -15.31 6.16 7.53
CA CYS A 23 -16.44 6.29 8.46
C CYS A 23 -16.04 6.84 9.83
N SER A 24 -14.76 6.87 10.18
CA SER A 24 -14.26 7.69 11.29
C SER A 24 -12.82 8.15 11.06
N PHE A 25 -12.46 9.25 11.70
CA PHE A 25 -11.11 9.82 11.79
C PHE A 25 -10.83 10.12 13.26
N GLY A 26 -10.08 9.25 13.92
CA GLY A 26 -9.66 9.43 15.29
C GLY A 26 -8.31 10.13 15.36
N TYR A 27 -8.15 10.99 16.37
CA TYR A 27 -6.88 11.66 16.56
C TYR A 27 -6.59 12.00 18.03
N VAL A 28 -5.30 12.12 18.30
CA VAL A 28 -4.74 12.70 19.52
C VAL A 28 -3.69 13.72 19.11
N LEU A 29 -3.86 14.94 19.58
CA LEU A 29 -2.92 16.03 19.37
C LEU A 29 -2.08 16.23 20.64
N THR A 30 -0.75 16.26 20.51
CA THR A 30 0.16 16.44 21.63
C THR A 30 1.19 17.52 21.39
N ASP A 31 1.86 17.94 22.47
CA ASP A 31 3.15 18.61 22.42
C ASP A 31 4.32 17.62 22.30
N ALA A 32 5.56 18.11 22.41
CA ALA A 32 6.78 17.29 22.28
C ALA A 32 6.99 16.35 23.50
N GLU A 33 6.41 16.64 24.62
CA GLU A 33 6.44 15.86 25.86
C GLU A 33 5.30 14.82 25.95
N PHE A 34 4.49 14.68 24.87
CA PHE A 34 3.30 13.83 24.76
C PHE A 34 2.16 14.25 25.71
N ASN A 35 2.13 15.51 26.17
CA ASN A 35 0.95 16.03 26.84
C ASN A 35 -0.18 16.20 25.82
N VAL A 36 -1.34 15.62 26.11
CA VAL A 36 -2.52 15.70 25.23
C VAL A 36 -3.07 17.12 25.26
N LEU A 37 -3.17 17.73 24.09
CA LEU A 37 -3.72 19.07 23.87
C LEU A 37 -5.17 19.00 23.39
N ASP A 38 -5.50 17.98 22.61
CA ASP A 38 -6.83 17.75 22.05
C ASP A 38 -6.95 16.29 21.59
N SER A 39 -8.16 15.72 21.62
CA SER A 39 -8.46 14.41 21.01
C SER A 39 -9.92 14.33 20.64
N ASP A 40 -10.24 13.58 19.59
CA ASP A 40 -11.63 13.31 19.20
C ASP A 40 -11.69 12.10 18.27
N ASP A 41 -12.87 11.51 18.22
CA ASP A 41 -13.25 10.51 17.23
C ASP A 41 -14.32 11.09 16.29
N VAL A 42 -13.89 11.65 15.18
CA VAL A 42 -14.78 12.27 14.19
C VAL A 42 -15.49 11.18 13.40
N VAL A 43 -16.59 10.68 13.97
CA VAL A 43 -17.43 9.67 13.35
C VAL A 43 -18.32 10.29 12.27
N MET A 44 -18.39 9.63 11.11
CA MET A 44 -19.13 10.17 9.96
C MET A 44 -19.92 9.09 9.20
N ASN A 45 -20.98 9.56 8.53
CA ASN A 45 -21.73 8.70 7.63
C ASN A 45 -20.93 8.48 6.34
N PRO A 46 -20.54 7.24 6.02
CA PRO A 46 -19.80 6.95 4.79
C PRO A 46 -20.67 6.98 3.53
N GLU A 47 -22.00 7.15 3.64
CA GLU A 47 -22.98 7.16 2.55
C GLU A 47 -22.81 5.98 1.59
N THR A 48 -22.56 4.80 2.15
CA THR A 48 -22.38 3.54 1.43
C THR A 48 -22.74 2.36 2.32
N GLU A 49 -22.84 1.18 1.73
CA GLU A 49 -22.99 -0.05 2.50
C GLU A 49 -21.66 -0.41 3.17
N PHE A 50 -21.79 -0.93 4.39
CA PHE A 50 -20.65 -1.47 5.10
C PHE A 50 -20.32 -2.88 4.60
N ASP A 51 -19.04 -3.23 4.59
CA ASP A 51 -18.64 -4.61 4.46
C ASP A 51 -19.30 -5.42 5.59
N TRP A 52 -20.02 -6.47 5.21
CA TRP A 52 -20.76 -7.30 6.16
C TRP A 52 -19.85 -7.90 7.24
N TYR A 53 -18.57 -8.17 6.89
CA TYR A 53 -17.62 -8.79 7.79
C TYR A 53 -17.30 -7.89 9.00
N LEU A 54 -17.28 -6.58 8.84
CA LEU A 54 -16.98 -5.62 9.91
C LEU A 54 -17.92 -5.75 11.12
N PHE A 55 -19.12 -6.28 10.92
CA PHE A 55 -20.12 -6.48 11.98
C PHE A 55 -20.47 -7.98 12.19
N SER A 56 -19.70 -8.85 11.55
CA SER A 56 -19.93 -10.30 11.71
C SER A 56 -19.47 -10.77 13.09
N PRO A 57 -20.22 -11.68 13.74
CA PRO A 57 -19.77 -12.35 14.97
C PRO A 57 -18.45 -13.13 14.81
N LYS A 58 -18.05 -13.42 13.57
CA LYS A 58 -16.78 -14.07 13.25
C LYS A 58 -15.61 -13.07 13.22
N ASN A 59 -15.88 -11.78 13.13
CA ASN A 59 -14.86 -10.75 13.19
C ASN A 59 -14.43 -10.57 14.65
N ARG A 60 -13.17 -10.81 14.94
CA ARG A 60 -12.58 -10.64 16.28
C ARG A 60 -12.40 -9.17 16.67
N CYS A 61 -12.41 -8.28 15.68
CA CYS A 61 -12.19 -6.85 15.84
C CYS A 61 -13.26 -6.08 15.06
N PRO A 62 -14.52 -6.04 15.54
CA PRO A 62 -15.58 -5.27 14.90
C PRO A 62 -15.33 -3.76 15.07
N LEU A 63 -15.92 -2.94 14.20
CA LEU A 63 -15.94 -1.49 14.39
C LEU A 63 -16.59 -1.11 15.73
N ALA A 64 -16.10 -0.05 16.35
CA ALA A 64 -16.52 0.38 17.69
C ALA A 64 -17.99 0.82 17.77
N TYR A 65 -18.53 1.35 16.68
CA TYR A 65 -19.89 1.88 16.63
C TYR A 65 -20.81 1.05 15.75
N SER A 66 -22.12 1.07 16.02
CA SER A 66 -23.11 0.39 15.19
C SER A 66 -23.27 1.07 13.81
N LYS A 67 -23.79 0.31 12.83
CA LYS A 67 -24.14 0.87 11.49
C LYS A 67 -25.08 2.06 11.60
N ASP A 68 -26.08 1.96 12.49
CA ASP A 68 -27.07 3.02 12.66
C ASP A 68 -26.45 4.28 13.26
N TYR A 69 -25.49 4.12 14.17
CA TYR A 69 -24.75 5.26 14.73
C TYR A 69 -23.96 6.00 13.63
N PHE A 70 -23.22 5.27 12.78
CA PHE A 70 -22.52 5.88 11.65
C PHE A 70 -23.47 6.57 10.69
N ARG A 71 -24.59 5.92 10.33
CA ARG A 71 -25.59 6.48 9.40
C ARG A 71 -26.30 7.74 9.91
N ALA A 72 -26.38 7.90 11.23
CA ALA A 72 -26.97 9.08 11.87
C ALA A 72 -26.04 10.30 11.87
N GLN A 73 -24.74 10.12 11.59
CA GLN A 73 -23.78 11.21 11.56
C GLN A 73 -23.87 12.01 10.25
N ARG A 74 -23.22 13.17 10.21
CA ARG A 74 -22.99 13.92 8.96
C ARG A 74 -21.93 13.18 8.14
N ASN A 75 -21.90 13.45 6.83
CA ASN A 75 -20.88 12.91 5.95
C ASN A 75 -19.55 13.68 6.03
N PHE A 76 -18.52 13.22 5.32
CA PHE A 76 -17.19 13.82 5.29
C PHE A 76 -17.18 15.31 4.93
N GLU A 77 -18.06 15.74 4.01
CA GLU A 77 -18.11 17.15 3.56
C GLU A 77 -18.32 18.11 4.73
N ALA A 78 -19.14 17.71 5.72
CA ALA A 78 -19.41 18.52 6.91
C ALA A 78 -18.16 18.69 7.81
N TYR A 79 -17.26 17.70 7.81
CA TYR A 79 -16.06 17.69 8.62
C TYR A 79 -14.79 18.11 7.86
N TYR A 80 -14.87 18.29 6.56
CA TYR A 80 -13.71 18.60 5.69
C TYR A 80 -12.92 19.83 6.17
N LYS A 81 -13.57 20.96 6.42
CA LYS A 81 -12.88 22.19 6.82
C LYS A 81 -12.19 22.07 8.17
N PRO A 82 -12.84 21.53 9.25
CA PRO A 82 -12.19 21.25 10.51
C PRO A 82 -11.00 20.30 10.37
N LEU A 83 -11.15 19.17 9.67
CA LEU A 83 -10.07 18.19 9.47
C LEU A 83 -8.92 18.79 8.66
N LYS A 84 -9.21 19.53 7.58
CA LYS A 84 -8.17 20.22 6.82
C LYS A 84 -7.38 21.18 7.71
N LYS A 85 -8.03 21.99 8.53
CA LYS A 85 -7.38 22.92 9.47
C LYS A 85 -6.57 22.16 10.52
N LEU A 86 -7.08 21.04 11.01
CA LEU A 86 -6.40 20.19 11.97
C LEU A 86 -5.12 19.59 11.38
N ILE A 87 -5.18 19.01 10.19
CA ILE A 87 -4.09 18.26 9.56
C ILE A 87 -3.02 19.19 9.00
N GLU A 88 -3.42 20.28 8.31
CA GLU A 88 -2.51 21.22 7.64
C GLU A 88 -1.98 22.34 8.54
N ALA A 89 -2.20 22.26 9.86
CA ALA A 89 -1.72 23.32 10.75
C ALA A 89 -0.19 23.47 10.66
N PRO A 90 0.32 24.73 10.67
CA PRO A 90 1.76 24.99 10.62
C PRO A 90 2.51 24.27 11.74
N ASP A 91 3.74 23.82 11.45
CA ASP A 91 4.63 23.12 12.40
C ASP A 91 4.05 21.83 12.98
N ARG A 92 2.97 21.27 12.39
CA ARG A 92 2.36 20.01 12.80
C ARG A 92 3.05 18.82 12.10
N LYS A 93 3.39 17.81 12.90
CA LYS A 93 3.82 16.50 12.41
C LYS A 93 2.64 15.55 12.49
N VAL A 94 2.30 14.90 11.40
CA VAL A 94 1.22 13.90 11.30
C VAL A 94 1.83 12.52 11.40
N ILE A 95 1.28 11.66 12.23
CA ILE A 95 1.87 10.38 12.63
C ILE A 95 0.76 9.33 12.67
N GLY A 96 0.96 8.18 12.03
CA GLY A 96 0.03 7.06 12.07
C GLY A 96 0.76 5.73 12.25
N PHE A 97 0.00 4.65 12.37
CA PHE A 97 0.52 3.29 12.40
C PHE A 97 0.07 2.55 11.13
N SER A 98 1.02 2.10 10.30
CA SER A 98 0.72 1.53 8.95
C SER A 98 -0.08 2.50 8.07
N SER A 99 0.23 3.78 8.15
CA SER A 99 -0.58 4.91 7.70
C SER A 99 -0.74 5.08 6.18
N ALA A 100 -0.16 4.20 5.36
CA ALA A 100 -0.28 4.31 3.91
C ALA A 100 -1.73 4.20 3.41
N ASN A 101 -2.54 3.34 4.03
CA ASN A 101 -3.96 3.23 3.70
C ASN A 101 -4.73 4.50 4.14
N ASP A 102 -4.42 5.04 5.32
CA ASP A 102 -5.09 6.21 5.87
C ASP A 102 -4.87 7.45 5.01
N VAL A 103 -3.64 7.66 4.52
CA VAL A 103 -3.35 8.70 3.51
C VAL A 103 -4.25 8.52 2.29
N GLY A 104 -4.38 7.29 1.79
CA GLY A 104 -5.25 6.94 0.67
C GLY A 104 -6.74 7.19 0.96
N PHE A 105 -7.20 6.93 2.18
CA PHE A 105 -8.58 7.13 2.59
C PHE A 105 -8.95 8.62 2.65
N VAL A 106 -8.05 9.48 3.16
CA VAL A 106 -8.24 10.94 3.11
C VAL A 106 -8.32 11.46 1.68
N ILE A 107 -7.42 10.98 0.79
CA ILE A 107 -7.46 11.33 -0.63
C ILE A 107 -8.77 10.89 -1.26
N SER A 108 -9.18 9.64 -1.06
CA SER A 108 -10.42 9.07 -1.60
C SER A 108 -11.66 9.83 -1.11
N ALA A 109 -11.68 10.25 0.15
CA ALA A 109 -12.76 11.05 0.70
C ALA A 109 -12.83 12.43 0.01
N CYS A 110 -11.71 13.13 -0.13
CA CYS A 110 -11.66 14.41 -0.86
C CYS A 110 -12.14 14.26 -2.31
N GLU A 111 -11.65 13.25 -3.04
CA GLU A 111 -12.02 12.99 -4.43
C GLU A 111 -13.53 12.68 -4.58
N ARG A 112 -14.08 11.85 -3.67
CA ARG A 112 -15.49 11.45 -3.69
C ARG A 112 -16.46 12.62 -3.56
N TYR A 113 -16.09 13.63 -2.78
CA TYR A 113 -16.91 14.83 -2.56
C TYR A 113 -16.47 16.03 -3.41
N ASN A 114 -15.59 15.83 -4.40
CA ASN A 114 -15.04 16.89 -5.26
C ASN A 114 -14.43 18.06 -4.47
N LEU A 115 -13.77 17.74 -3.36
CA LEU A 115 -13.09 18.72 -2.50
C LEU A 115 -11.60 18.78 -2.81
N PRO A 116 -10.93 19.92 -2.64
CA PRO A 116 -9.49 20.02 -2.75
C PRO A 116 -8.78 19.03 -1.79
N LEU A 117 -7.70 18.41 -2.25
CA LEU A 117 -6.96 17.48 -1.41
C LEU A 117 -6.42 18.16 -0.16
N ILE A 118 -6.52 17.50 0.99
CA ILE A 118 -5.83 17.88 2.22
C ILE A 118 -4.36 17.51 2.03
N GLN A 119 -3.46 18.50 2.18
CA GLN A 119 -2.02 18.32 1.94
C GLN A 119 -1.28 18.03 3.24
N PHE A 120 -0.69 16.85 3.35
CA PHE A 120 0.10 16.46 4.50
C PHE A 120 1.09 15.35 4.15
N ALA A 121 1.93 15.03 5.12
CA ALA A 121 2.76 13.83 5.04
C ALA A 121 2.77 13.15 6.41
N ALA A 122 2.40 11.89 6.44
CA ALA A 122 2.34 11.08 7.64
C ALA A 122 3.65 10.30 7.84
N PHE A 123 4.19 10.34 9.05
CA PHE A 123 5.21 9.41 9.50
C PHE A 123 4.55 8.08 9.89
N ASP A 124 5.15 6.98 9.49
CA ASP A 124 4.65 5.64 9.79
C ASP A 124 5.45 5.02 10.94
N ILE A 125 4.84 4.98 12.14
CA ILE A 125 5.48 4.42 13.33
C ILE A 125 5.67 2.90 13.22
N ALA A 126 4.78 2.18 12.54
CA ALA A 126 4.98 0.76 12.30
C ALA A 126 6.31 0.52 11.59
N VAL A 127 6.57 1.25 10.50
CA VAL A 127 7.82 1.13 9.72
C VAL A 127 9.03 1.51 10.56
N ILE A 128 8.95 2.55 11.38
CA ILE A 128 10.06 3.01 12.23
C ILE A 128 10.42 1.93 13.26
N VAL A 129 9.42 1.41 13.97
CA VAL A 129 9.63 0.40 15.03
C VAL A 129 10.05 -0.94 14.43
N ASP A 130 9.37 -1.41 13.38
CA ASP A 130 9.69 -2.66 12.69
C ASP A 130 11.13 -2.68 12.18
N ASN A 131 11.59 -1.59 11.54
CA ASN A 131 12.97 -1.47 11.05
C ASN A 131 14.00 -1.48 12.19
N ALA A 132 13.72 -0.79 13.29
CA ALA A 132 14.62 -0.76 14.43
C ALA A 132 14.71 -2.10 15.16
N LYS A 133 13.64 -2.88 15.18
CA LYS A 133 13.56 -4.18 15.88
C LYS A 133 13.86 -5.37 14.96
N GLY A 134 13.87 -5.20 13.64
CA GLY A 134 14.07 -6.29 12.67
C GLY A 134 12.90 -7.28 12.59
N GLU A 135 11.72 -6.92 13.10
CA GLU A 135 10.51 -7.73 13.09
C GLU A 135 9.28 -6.89 12.81
N LYS A 136 8.19 -7.52 12.33
CA LYS A 136 6.93 -6.86 12.01
C LYS A 136 5.83 -7.32 12.94
N LYS A 137 5.13 -6.36 13.55
CA LYS A 137 4.01 -6.62 14.44
C LYS A 137 2.85 -5.65 14.19
N GLY A 138 1.64 -6.05 14.57
CA GLY A 138 0.49 -5.15 14.64
C GLY A 138 0.58 -4.17 15.82
N LEU A 139 -0.27 -3.13 15.81
CA LEU A 139 -0.28 -2.11 16.85
C LEU A 139 -0.49 -2.71 18.25
N ALA A 140 -1.47 -3.59 18.41
CA ALA A 140 -1.75 -4.26 19.68
C ALA A 140 -0.56 -5.11 20.18
N ASP A 141 0.13 -5.83 19.25
CA ASP A 141 1.29 -6.65 19.59
C ASP A 141 2.48 -5.79 20.01
N TRP A 142 2.70 -4.63 19.36
CA TRP A 142 3.71 -3.68 19.79
C TRP A 142 3.37 -3.03 21.14
N CYS A 143 2.10 -2.70 21.38
CA CYS A 143 1.66 -2.20 22.69
C CYS A 143 1.94 -3.25 23.79
N ALA A 144 1.63 -4.52 23.53
CA ALA A 144 1.92 -5.61 24.46
C ALA A 144 3.43 -5.78 24.70
N HIS A 145 4.25 -5.70 23.63
CA HIS A 145 5.71 -5.78 23.72
C HIS A 145 6.30 -4.71 24.66
N TYR A 146 5.75 -3.50 24.63
CA TYR A 146 6.18 -2.38 25.47
C TYR A 146 5.42 -2.31 26.82
N ASN A 147 4.61 -3.31 27.16
CA ASN A 147 3.78 -3.34 28.36
C ASN A 147 2.90 -2.07 28.51
N ILE A 148 2.38 -1.57 27.40
CA ILE A 148 1.48 -0.42 27.38
C ILE A 148 0.10 -0.89 27.84
N ASP A 149 -0.44 -0.24 28.87
CA ASP A 149 -1.81 -0.50 29.32
C ASP A 149 -2.82 0.03 28.28
N THR A 150 -3.51 -0.90 27.64
CA THR A 150 -4.59 -0.65 26.68
C THR A 150 -5.95 -1.12 27.19
N SER A 151 -6.08 -1.48 28.47
CA SER A 151 -7.30 -2.08 29.04
C SER A 151 -8.53 -1.18 28.96
N SER A 152 -8.33 0.14 28.90
CA SER A 152 -9.38 1.16 28.74
C SER A 152 -9.64 1.54 27.28
N LEU A 153 -8.91 0.97 26.32
CA LEU A 153 -8.98 1.31 24.89
C LEU A 153 -9.66 0.18 24.12
N GLN A 154 -10.41 0.55 23.10
CA GLN A 154 -11.12 -0.37 22.22
C GLN A 154 -10.44 -0.38 20.84
N ALA A 155 -9.89 -1.51 20.44
CA ALA A 155 -9.36 -1.69 19.07
C ALA A 155 -10.46 -1.41 18.03
N HIS A 156 -10.07 -0.82 16.89
CA HIS A 156 -10.98 -0.35 15.83
C HIS A 156 -11.98 0.75 16.27
N LYS A 157 -11.61 1.49 17.29
CA LYS A 157 -12.08 2.84 17.56
C LYS A 157 -10.93 3.78 17.20
N SER A 158 -11.07 4.56 16.14
CA SER A 158 -9.94 5.30 15.55
C SER A 158 -9.25 6.25 16.54
N GLU A 159 -9.96 6.90 17.47
CA GLU A 159 -9.32 7.68 18.54
C GLU A 159 -8.45 6.81 19.45
N ASP A 160 -8.95 5.63 19.84
CA ASP A 160 -8.22 4.73 20.75
C ASP A 160 -6.98 4.14 20.07
N ASP A 161 -7.03 3.83 18.76
CA ASP A 161 -5.90 3.39 17.97
C ASP A 161 -4.86 4.52 17.77
N ALA A 162 -5.31 5.77 17.64
CA ALA A 162 -4.44 6.96 17.68
C ALA A 162 -3.75 7.12 19.05
N VAL A 163 -4.48 6.89 20.15
CA VAL A 163 -3.90 6.89 21.53
C VAL A 163 -2.87 5.77 21.68
N MET A 164 -3.17 4.57 21.19
CA MET A 164 -2.21 3.46 21.21
C MET A 164 -0.95 3.79 20.42
N THR A 165 -1.09 4.39 19.24
CA THR A 165 0.03 4.85 18.41
C THR A 165 0.89 5.91 19.11
N MET A 166 0.26 6.86 19.80
CA MET A 166 0.95 7.87 20.61
C MET A 166 1.73 7.22 21.76
N LYS A 167 1.10 6.34 22.55
CA LYS A 167 1.74 5.63 23.67
C LYS A 167 2.90 4.76 23.21
N LEU A 168 2.75 4.06 22.08
CA LEU A 168 3.83 3.28 21.46
C LEU A 168 5.00 4.17 21.08
N THR A 169 4.75 5.30 20.43
CA THR A 169 5.78 6.26 20.06
C THR A 169 6.52 6.79 21.29
N GLN A 170 5.79 7.13 22.36
CA GLN A 170 6.36 7.58 23.63
C GLN A 170 7.26 6.51 24.27
N ALA A 171 6.78 5.25 24.32
CA ALA A 171 7.55 4.13 24.87
C ALA A 171 8.82 3.86 24.05
N PHE A 172 8.72 3.92 22.73
CA PHE A 172 9.85 3.76 21.83
C PHE A 172 10.88 4.91 21.96
N CYS A 173 10.42 6.15 22.09
CA CYS A 173 11.29 7.30 22.40
C CYS A 173 12.05 7.10 23.70
N LYS A 174 11.34 6.66 24.75
CA LYS A 174 11.92 6.42 26.08
C LYS A 174 12.99 5.31 26.04
N GLU A 175 12.71 4.20 25.37
CA GLU A 175 13.67 3.11 25.21
C GLU A 175 14.97 3.56 24.51
N ASN A 176 14.83 4.40 23.47
CA ASN A 176 15.96 4.89 22.69
C ASN A 176 16.59 6.18 23.25
N ASN A 177 16.14 6.65 24.41
CA ASN A 177 16.58 7.89 25.05
C ASN A 177 16.60 9.08 24.06
N THR A 178 15.53 9.25 23.31
CA THR A 178 15.37 10.30 22.28
C THR A 178 14.03 11.03 22.42
N GLY A 179 13.96 12.27 21.97
CA GLY A 179 12.70 13.00 21.84
C GLY A 179 11.99 12.66 20.53
N ILE A 180 10.69 12.97 20.46
CA ILE A 180 9.86 12.70 19.28
C ILE A 180 10.40 13.43 18.02
N GLU A 181 10.85 14.66 18.16
CA GLU A 181 11.39 15.43 17.04
C GLU A 181 12.64 14.77 16.44
N GLU A 182 13.56 14.35 17.30
CA GLU A 182 14.78 13.67 16.89
C GLU A 182 14.48 12.31 16.26
N LEU A 183 13.50 11.57 16.83
CA LEU A 183 13.03 10.31 16.26
C LEU A 183 12.54 10.49 14.81
N LEU A 184 11.66 11.46 14.59
CA LEU A 184 11.09 11.73 13.26
C LEU A 184 12.14 12.26 12.28
N GLU A 185 13.07 13.09 12.74
CA GLU A 185 14.15 13.62 11.92
C GLU A 185 15.09 12.51 11.42
N LYS A 186 15.47 11.57 12.30
CA LYS A 186 16.28 10.40 11.93
C LYS A 186 15.56 9.45 10.95
N ASN A 187 14.23 9.47 10.95
CA ASN A 187 13.39 8.56 10.17
C ASN A 187 12.58 9.27 9.06
N LYS A 188 13.14 10.33 8.46
CA LYS A 188 12.47 11.07 7.36
C LYS A 188 12.05 10.19 6.19
N GLY A 189 12.76 9.08 5.94
CA GLY A 189 12.45 8.11 4.90
C GLY A 189 11.15 7.33 5.14
N CYS A 190 10.68 7.26 6.41
CA CYS A 190 9.43 6.61 6.81
C CYS A 190 8.22 7.55 6.71
N ARG A 191 8.31 8.60 5.92
CA ARG A 191 7.26 9.60 5.72
C ARG A 191 6.65 9.47 4.33
N LEU A 192 5.31 9.36 4.27
CA LEU A 192 4.53 9.31 3.05
C LEU A 192 3.72 10.60 2.89
N SER A 193 4.01 11.39 1.85
CA SER A 193 3.19 12.55 1.49
C SER A 193 2.03 12.16 0.58
N VAL A 194 0.99 13.00 0.55
CA VAL A 194 -0.12 12.88 -0.41
C VAL A 194 0.38 12.82 -1.85
N GLU A 195 1.33 13.68 -2.23
CA GLU A 195 1.95 13.68 -3.56
C GLU A 195 2.61 12.33 -3.89
N LYS A 196 3.47 11.82 -2.99
CA LYS A 196 4.14 10.54 -3.18
C LYS A 196 3.17 9.36 -3.23
N TYR A 197 2.10 9.41 -2.43
CA TYR A 197 1.02 8.41 -2.52
C TYR A 197 0.37 8.39 -3.90
N LEU A 198 0.05 9.57 -4.45
CA LEU A 198 -0.54 9.70 -5.78
C LEU A 198 0.39 9.16 -6.88
N GLU A 199 1.69 9.49 -6.81
CA GLU A 199 2.69 8.91 -7.72
C GLU A 199 2.69 7.37 -7.66
N HIS A 200 2.72 6.79 -6.46
CA HIS A 200 2.67 5.35 -6.29
C HIS A 200 1.36 4.73 -6.81
N ARG A 201 0.22 5.42 -6.61
CA ARG A 201 -1.09 5.01 -7.12
C ARG A 201 -1.11 4.97 -8.65
N GLU A 202 -0.55 5.99 -9.30
CA GLU A 202 -0.45 6.04 -10.77
C GLU A 202 0.46 4.94 -11.32
N ILE A 203 1.63 4.73 -10.71
CA ILE A 203 2.53 3.62 -11.09
C ILE A 203 1.82 2.26 -10.95
N LYS A 204 1.11 2.06 -9.84
CA LYS A 204 0.35 0.82 -9.62
C LYS A 204 -0.74 0.65 -10.69
N ARG A 205 -1.51 1.69 -11.00
CA ARG A 205 -2.55 1.66 -12.02
C ARG A 205 -1.97 1.29 -13.39
N HIS A 206 -0.88 1.97 -13.80
CA HIS A 206 -0.17 1.65 -15.03
C HIS A 206 0.27 0.17 -15.06
N ASN A 207 0.90 -0.29 -13.99
CA ASN A 207 1.35 -1.68 -13.89
C ASN A 207 0.20 -2.69 -13.99
N ASP A 208 -0.95 -2.41 -13.38
CA ASP A 208 -2.12 -3.27 -13.43
C ASP A 208 -2.73 -3.32 -14.84
N GLU A 209 -2.82 -2.17 -15.54
CA GLU A 209 -3.26 -2.08 -16.93
C GLU A 209 -2.35 -2.84 -17.89
N VAL A 210 -1.04 -2.70 -17.72
CA VAL A 210 -0.04 -3.41 -18.53
C VAL A 210 -0.08 -4.91 -18.25
N MET A 211 -0.19 -5.31 -16.98
CA MET A 211 -0.35 -6.72 -16.61
C MET A 211 -1.60 -7.36 -17.23
N GLN A 212 -2.71 -6.64 -17.29
CA GLN A 212 -3.92 -7.11 -17.95
C GLN A 212 -3.66 -7.40 -19.43
N LYS A 213 -2.98 -6.48 -20.15
CA LYS A 213 -2.61 -6.67 -21.56
C LYS A 213 -1.72 -7.90 -21.75
N ILE A 214 -0.73 -8.12 -20.87
CA ILE A 214 0.11 -9.32 -20.90
C ILE A 214 -0.73 -10.59 -20.66
N GLN A 215 -1.65 -10.54 -19.67
CA GLN A 215 -2.51 -11.69 -19.36
C GLN A 215 -3.42 -12.08 -20.54
N GLU A 216 -3.86 -11.12 -21.32
CA GLU A 216 -4.64 -11.37 -22.52
C GLU A 216 -3.87 -12.12 -23.62
N LEU A 217 -2.54 -12.06 -23.61
CA LEU A 217 -1.70 -12.77 -24.58
C LEU A 217 -1.43 -14.23 -24.19
N TYR A 218 -1.61 -14.61 -22.91
CA TYR A 218 -1.33 -15.98 -22.47
C TYR A 218 -2.19 -17.03 -23.22
N GLY A 219 -1.53 -18.03 -23.78
CA GLY A 219 -2.15 -19.14 -24.50
C GLY A 219 -2.73 -18.79 -25.86
N LYS A 220 -2.69 -17.53 -26.27
CA LYS A 220 -3.22 -17.11 -27.58
C LYS A 220 -2.24 -17.36 -28.70
N LYS A 221 -2.78 -17.70 -29.88
CA LYS A 221 -2.03 -17.81 -31.16
C LYS A 221 -2.38 -16.61 -32.02
N CYS A 222 -1.34 -16.00 -32.62
CA CYS A 222 -1.53 -14.95 -33.61
C CYS A 222 -2.09 -15.54 -34.91
N ARG A 223 -3.15 -14.94 -35.45
CA ARG A 223 -3.72 -15.35 -36.76
C ARG A 223 -2.94 -14.78 -37.93
N ALA A 224 -2.37 -13.59 -37.77
CA ALA A 224 -1.57 -12.90 -38.79
C ALA A 224 -0.13 -12.74 -38.28
N VAL A 225 0.67 -13.80 -38.38
CA VAL A 225 2.05 -13.83 -37.88
C VAL A 225 2.95 -13.01 -38.79
N LEU A 226 3.79 -12.16 -38.22
CA LEU A 226 4.72 -11.31 -38.98
C LEU A 226 5.81 -12.16 -39.71
N THR A 227 6.48 -13.05 -38.97
CA THR A 227 7.64 -13.79 -39.51
C THR A 227 7.66 -15.27 -39.15
N ASN A 228 6.86 -15.75 -38.22
CA ASN A 228 6.87 -17.14 -37.72
C ASN A 228 8.25 -17.60 -37.20
N ARG A 229 9.07 -16.68 -36.68
CA ARG A 229 10.44 -16.94 -36.17
C ARG A 229 10.44 -17.56 -34.78
N LEU A 230 9.45 -17.21 -33.97
CA LEU A 230 9.31 -17.69 -32.59
C LEU A 230 8.30 -18.84 -32.56
N LYS A 231 8.77 -20.09 -32.79
CA LYS A 231 7.90 -21.28 -32.70
C LYS A 231 7.95 -21.88 -31.30
N GLY A 232 6.79 -22.31 -30.80
CA GLY A 232 6.68 -23.01 -29.51
C GLY A 232 6.20 -22.14 -28.36
N ASP A 233 6.37 -22.66 -27.16
CA ASP A 233 5.91 -22.03 -25.91
C ASP A 233 7.03 -21.23 -25.27
N TYR A 234 6.68 -20.04 -24.80
CA TYR A 234 7.56 -19.06 -24.15
C TYR A 234 7.04 -18.69 -22.77
N THR A 235 7.95 -18.43 -21.83
CA THR A 235 7.60 -17.84 -20.52
C THR A 235 8.70 -16.88 -20.08
N PHE A 236 8.39 -16.04 -19.10
CA PHE A 236 9.37 -15.17 -18.47
C PHE A 236 10.09 -15.90 -17.33
N GLY A 237 11.41 -15.80 -17.30
CA GLY A 237 12.28 -16.26 -16.23
C GLY A 237 12.65 -15.19 -15.21
N PHE A 238 12.05 -14.00 -15.31
CA PHE A 238 12.30 -12.85 -14.45
C PHE A 238 10.99 -12.26 -13.91
N LYS A 239 11.10 -11.32 -12.96
CA LYS A 239 9.92 -10.65 -12.40
C LYS A 239 9.39 -9.61 -13.39
N ILE A 240 8.25 -9.89 -14.01
CA ILE A 240 7.58 -8.98 -14.98
C ILE A 240 7.45 -7.55 -14.42
N LYS A 241 7.19 -7.40 -13.12
CA LYS A 241 7.01 -6.08 -12.48
C LYS A 241 8.30 -5.26 -12.32
N LYS A 242 9.48 -5.79 -12.62
CA LYS A 242 10.74 -5.04 -12.55
C LYS A 242 10.83 -4.00 -13.68
N ASP A 243 10.50 -4.44 -14.90
CA ASP A 243 10.28 -3.58 -16.07
C ASP A 243 9.04 -4.10 -16.83
N ILE A 244 7.89 -3.52 -16.50
CA ILE A 244 6.62 -4.05 -16.97
C ILE A 244 6.35 -3.69 -18.43
N ASP A 245 6.79 -2.52 -18.88
CA ASP A 245 6.61 -2.06 -20.25
C ASP A 245 7.49 -2.87 -21.22
N GLU A 246 8.71 -3.17 -20.82
CA GLU A 246 9.60 -4.06 -21.58
C GLU A 246 9.01 -5.48 -21.63
N SER A 247 8.44 -5.96 -20.52
CA SER A 247 7.76 -7.26 -20.48
C SER A 247 6.57 -7.33 -21.44
N LEU A 248 5.76 -6.25 -21.54
CA LEU A 248 4.67 -6.17 -22.52
C LEU A 248 5.18 -6.17 -23.96
N LYS A 249 6.27 -5.45 -24.22
CA LYS A 249 6.89 -5.42 -25.54
C LYS A 249 7.37 -6.81 -25.96
N ILE A 250 8.09 -7.51 -25.08
CA ILE A 250 8.52 -8.90 -25.32
C ILE A 250 7.31 -9.82 -25.54
N ALA A 251 6.29 -9.76 -24.68
CA ALA A 251 5.07 -10.56 -24.82
C ALA A 251 4.38 -10.36 -26.16
N THR A 252 4.30 -9.11 -26.60
CA THR A 252 3.71 -8.72 -27.89
C THR A 252 4.52 -9.25 -29.06
N LEU A 253 5.85 -9.18 -28.97
CA LEU A 253 6.74 -9.71 -30.00
C LEU A 253 6.65 -11.24 -30.08
N VAL A 254 6.65 -11.95 -28.92
CA VAL A 254 6.43 -13.40 -28.91
C VAL A 254 5.14 -13.75 -29.65
N PHE A 255 4.04 -13.09 -29.32
CA PHE A 255 2.75 -13.32 -29.98
C PHE A 255 2.80 -13.02 -31.49
N LYS A 256 3.31 -11.85 -31.89
CA LYS A 256 3.34 -11.43 -33.31
C LYS A 256 4.27 -12.27 -34.19
N HIS A 257 5.30 -12.87 -33.63
CA HIS A 257 6.26 -13.70 -34.36
C HIS A 257 5.99 -15.23 -34.25
N GLY A 258 4.81 -15.63 -33.80
CA GLY A 258 4.32 -17.01 -33.86
C GLY A 258 4.54 -17.83 -32.59
N GLY A 259 5.14 -17.27 -31.56
CA GLY A 259 5.26 -17.89 -30.23
C GLY A 259 3.95 -17.87 -29.43
N ILE A 260 3.86 -18.74 -28.45
CA ILE A 260 2.73 -18.81 -27.51
C ILE A 260 3.24 -18.49 -26.12
N LEU A 261 2.82 -17.36 -25.57
CA LEU A 261 3.19 -16.99 -24.22
C LEU A 261 2.44 -17.84 -23.20
N LYS A 262 3.14 -18.39 -22.21
CA LYS A 262 2.60 -19.19 -21.09
C LYS A 262 2.92 -18.54 -19.75
N LYS A 263 2.05 -18.72 -18.76
CA LYS A 263 2.31 -18.24 -17.37
C LYS A 263 3.51 -18.96 -16.75
N SER A 264 3.70 -20.23 -17.06
CA SER A 264 4.82 -21.05 -16.63
C SER A 264 5.00 -22.25 -17.57
N LEU A 265 6.20 -22.79 -17.61
CA LEU A 265 6.53 -24.02 -18.34
C LEU A 265 7.10 -25.04 -17.35
N LYS A 266 6.63 -26.28 -17.44
CA LYS A 266 7.15 -27.40 -16.63
C LYS A 266 8.33 -28.10 -17.31
N ALA A 267 8.27 -28.22 -18.63
CA ALA A 267 9.31 -28.77 -19.53
C ALA A 267 9.02 -28.32 -20.96
N ASN A 268 10.03 -28.42 -21.83
CA ASN A 268 9.96 -28.16 -23.26
C ASN A 268 9.39 -26.77 -23.62
N GLY A 269 10.26 -25.83 -23.80
CA GLY A 269 9.91 -24.45 -24.19
C GLY A 269 11.03 -23.47 -23.87
N THR A 270 10.81 -22.24 -24.23
CA THR A 270 11.82 -21.19 -24.08
C THR A 270 11.50 -20.29 -22.90
N VAL A 271 12.49 -20.05 -22.03
CA VAL A 271 12.41 -19.15 -20.91
C VAL A 271 13.23 -17.90 -21.23
N ILE A 272 12.57 -16.78 -21.38
CA ILE A 272 13.23 -15.49 -21.61
C ILE A 272 13.79 -14.99 -20.28
N ILE A 273 15.09 -14.73 -20.22
CA ILE A 273 15.83 -14.40 -19.00
C ILE A 273 16.60 -13.09 -19.13
N GLU A 274 16.90 -12.45 -18.01
CA GLU A 274 17.85 -11.32 -17.93
C GLU A 274 19.29 -11.81 -18.12
N ASP A 275 20.16 -10.94 -18.60
CA ASP A 275 21.58 -11.27 -18.89
C ASP A 275 22.35 -11.64 -17.63
N ASP A 276 21.98 -11.07 -16.48
CA ASP A 276 22.58 -11.31 -15.17
C ASP A 276 21.96 -12.50 -14.42
N THR A 277 21.15 -13.32 -15.11
CA THR A 277 20.52 -14.50 -14.51
C THR A 277 21.59 -15.48 -14.02
N PRO A 278 21.60 -15.86 -12.70
CA PRO A 278 22.61 -16.74 -12.15
C PRO A 278 22.70 -18.10 -12.87
N GLU A 279 23.91 -18.58 -13.10
CA GLU A 279 24.15 -19.84 -13.82
C GLU A 279 23.44 -21.06 -13.17
N GLU A 280 23.29 -21.04 -11.85
CA GLU A 280 22.55 -22.08 -11.14
C GLU A 280 21.09 -22.21 -11.63
N TYR A 281 20.41 -21.08 -11.86
CA TYR A 281 19.04 -21.07 -12.40
C TYR A 281 19.00 -21.56 -13.85
N ILE A 282 20.00 -21.16 -14.65
CA ILE A 282 20.15 -21.64 -16.03
C ILE A 282 20.31 -23.17 -16.08
N GLN A 283 21.13 -23.73 -15.20
CA GLN A 283 21.29 -25.18 -15.11
C GLN A 283 20.03 -25.90 -14.64
N GLN A 284 19.26 -25.31 -13.72
CA GLN A 284 17.96 -25.86 -13.32
C GLN A 284 16.95 -25.88 -14.45
N MET A 285 16.93 -24.84 -15.32
CA MET A 285 16.09 -24.80 -16.52
C MET A 285 16.49 -25.92 -17.51
N LYS A 286 17.79 -26.06 -17.80
CA LYS A 286 18.32 -27.10 -18.70
C LYS A 286 17.96 -28.52 -18.22
N LYS A 287 18.02 -28.79 -16.90
CA LYS A 287 17.59 -30.08 -16.31
C LYS A 287 16.11 -30.39 -16.54
N LYS A 288 15.28 -29.37 -16.81
CA LYS A 288 13.85 -29.51 -17.12
C LYS A 288 13.56 -29.48 -18.63
N ASN A 289 14.58 -29.59 -19.48
CA ASN A 289 14.48 -29.42 -20.94
C ASN A 289 13.86 -28.06 -21.33
N LEU A 290 14.17 -27.01 -20.58
CA LEU A 290 13.81 -25.63 -20.91
C LEU A 290 15.02 -24.97 -21.57
N THR A 291 14.79 -24.18 -22.61
CA THR A 291 15.82 -23.43 -23.32
C THR A 291 15.87 -22.00 -22.79
N PRO A 292 16.91 -21.60 -22.04
CA PRO A 292 17.09 -20.20 -21.66
C PRO A 292 17.44 -19.37 -22.90
N LEU A 293 16.85 -18.17 -22.99
CA LEU A 293 17.06 -17.20 -24.06
C LEU A 293 17.20 -15.82 -23.42
N THR A 294 18.35 -15.19 -23.55
CA THR A 294 18.56 -13.84 -23.00
C THR A 294 17.73 -12.79 -23.72
N ILE A 295 17.42 -11.69 -23.07
CA ILE A 295 16.67 -10.59 -23.69
C ILE A 295 17.39 -10.04 -24.94
N PRO A 296 18.72 -9.80 -24.95
CA PRO A 296 19.43 -9.42 -26.16
C PRO A 296 19.30 -10.43 -27.31
N ASP A 297 19.54 -11.72 -27.03
CA ASP A 297 19.42 -12.76 -28.05
C ASP A 297 18.00 -12.89 -28.61
N PHE A 298 17.00 -12.71 -27.75
CA PHE A 298 15.59 -12.63 -28.15
C PHE A 298 15.36 -11.50 -29.15
N TYR A 299 15.92 -10.30 -28.88
CA TYR A 299 15.78 -9.17 -29.80
C TYR A 299 16.54 -9.39 -31.09
N GLU A 300 17.68 -10.05 -31.09
CA GLU A 300 18.39 -10.44 -32.34
C GLU A 300 17.50 -11.33 -33.20
N ILE A 301 16.87 -12.36 -32.61
CA ILE A 301 16.00 -13.29 -33.38
C ILE A 301 14.84 -12.52 -34.03
N VAL A 302 14.23 -11.56 -33.35
CA VAL A 302 13.07 -10.84 -33.91
C VAL A 302 13.45 -9.69 -34.86
N ARG A 303 14.68 -9.17 -34.79
CA ARG A 303 15.18 -8.08 -35.65
C ARG A 303 15.83 -8.56 -36.97
N MET A 304 16.24 -9.80 -37.07
CA MET A 304 16.82 -10.32 -38.30
C MET A 304 15.83 -10.21 -39.47
N GLU A 305 16.00 -9.22 -40.35
CA GLU A 305 15.35 -9.09 -41.65
C GLU A 305 16.10 -9.86 -42.74
#